data_d064ff6c44bbbfcd151420dec474e8ed
#
_entry.id   d064ff6c44bbbfcd151420dec474e8ed
#
_cell.length_a   1.000
_cell.length_b   1.000
_cell.length_c   1.000
_cell.angle_alpha   90.00
_cell.angle_beta   90.00
_cell.angle_gamma   90.00
#
_symmetry.space_group_name_H-M   'P 1'
#
loop_
_entity.id
_entity.type
_entity.pdbx_description
1 polymer ?
#
loop_
_entity_poly.entity_id
_entity_poly.type
_entity_poly.pdbx_seq_one_letter_code
_entity_poly.pdbx_strand_id
1 'polypeptide(L)'
;DFGETIIHGDDQAKNEVCYTGGIYDQSTGLYYLNGRYYNPEDGRFMTEDTYRGDTTKSETGHLYVYCANNPVNYVDPSGHFLVSTAVLVGVGVGGIVGAIAGSYKGRLVAKRLGYKGKKRNLFIATYGIKGAVVGAIIGAFAGYGIGVAMGASSSSGLAVKGVNSAIRRVASDQNKVRHIMQSKHEWTKVTKKNQWKYVKPIVK
;
A
#
# COMPACT_ATOMS: atom_id res chain seq x y z
N ASP A 1 3.34 -23.19 1.47
CA ASP A 1 2.06 -23.39 0.77
C ASP A 1 1.83 -22.31 -0.24
N PHE A 2 1.59 -22.72 -1.49
CA PHE A 2 1.34 -21.81 -2.62
C PHE A 2 -0.15 -21.53 -2.83
N GLY A 3 -1.01 -21.83 -1.83
CA GLY A 3 -2.42 -21.44 -1.85
C GLY A 3 -3.34 -22.47 -2.48
N GLU A 4 -3.00 -23.75 -2.43
CA GLU A 4 -3.94 -24.81 -2.79
C GLU A 4 -5.24 -24.66 -2.00
N THR A 5 -6.38 -24.68 -2.69
CA THR A 5 -7.68 -24.46 -2.08
C THR A 5 -8.48 -25.76 -2.06
N ILE A 6 -8.93 -26.12 -0.86
CA ILE A 6 -9.88 -27.20 -0.64
C ILE A 6 -11.21 -26.57 -0.21
N ILE A 7 -12.27 -26.81 -1.00
CA ILE A 7 -13.60 -26.29 -0.70
C ILE A 7 -14.34 -27.30 0.17
N HIS A 8 -14.74 -26.85 1.36
CA HIS A 8 -15.58 -27.61 2.28
C HIS A 8 -16.92 -26.89 2.45
N GLY A 9 -18.03 -27.59 2.28
CA GLY A 9 -19.37 -27.07 2.58
C GLY A 9 -20.33 -27.11 1.41
N ASP A 10 -21.48 -26.44 1.58
CA ASP A 10 -22.57 -26.41 0.61
C ASP A 10 -22.21 -25.49 -0.56
N ASP A 11 -22.38 -25.98 -1.79
CA ASP A 11 -22.15 -25.25 -3.07
C ASP A 11 -22.96 -23.96 -3.22
N GLN A 12 -23.91 -23.71 -2.31
CA GLN A 12 -24.74 -22.49 -2.34
C GLN A 12 -24.01 -21.23 -1.83
N ALA A 13 -22.99 -21.36 -1.04
CA ALA A 13 -22.16 -20.24 -0.59
C ALA A 13 -21.01 -20.01 -1.58
N LYS A 14 -21.31 -19.46 -2.74
CA LYS A 14 -20.34 -19.13 -3.79
C LYS A 14 -19.38 -18.02 -3.36
N ASN A 15 -18.44 -18.34 -2.48
CA ASN A 15 -17.34 -17.43 -2.18
C ASN A 15 -16.17 -17.73 -3.13
N GLU A 16 -16.05 -16.92 -4.16
CA GLU A 16 -14.97 -17.04 -5.15
C GLU A 16 -13.67 -16.36 -4.68
N VAL A 17 -13.74 -15.52 -3.64
CA VAL A 17 -12.57 -14.82 -3.12
C VAL A 17 -11.87 -15.71 -2.10
N CYS A 18 -10.67 -16.20 -2.45
CA CYS A 18 -9.92 -17.15 -1.65
C CYS A 18 -8.48 -16.65 -1.36
N TYR A 19 -7.47 -17.45 -1.68
CA TYR A 19 -6.08 -17.18 -1.35
C TYR A 19 -5.63 -15.78 -1.78
N THR A 20 -5.08 -15.02 -0.83
CA THR A 20 -4.59 -13.64 -1.00
C THR A 20 -5.57 -12.63 -1.61
N GLY A 21 -6.88 -12.93 -1.59
CA GLY A 21 -7.92 -12.09 -2.18
C GLY A 21 -8.11 -12.30 -3.68
N GLY A 22 -7.49 -13.32 -4.27
CA GLY A 22 -7.69 -13.73 -5.66
C GLY A 22 -9.05 -14.39 -5.88
N ILE A 23 -9.58 -14.28 -7.08
CA ILE A 23 -10.82 -14.95 -7.49
C ILE A 23 -10.47 -16.37 -7.92
N TYR A 24 -11.01 -17.36 -7.21
CA TYR A 24 -10.78 -18.77 -7.49
C TYR A 24 -11.81 -19.31 -8.48
N ASP A 25 -11.35 -19.84 -9.58
CA ASP A 25 -12.16 -20.56 -10.55
C ASP A 25 -12.13 -22.07 -10.24
N GLN A 26 -13.23 -22.58 -9.70
CA GLN A 26 -13.38 -23.99 -9.35
C GLN A 26 -13.27 -24.94 -10.55
N SER A 27 -13.63 -24.46 -11.75
CA SER A 27 -13.63 -25.29 -12.94
C SER A 27 -12.21 -25.57 -13.46
N THR A 28 -11.32 -24.61 -13.29
CA THR A 28 -9.92 -24.69 -13.77
C THR A 28 -8.90 -24.91 -12.65
N GLY A 29 -9.28 -24.67 -11.40
CA GLY A 29 -8.35 -24.70 -10.26
C GLY A 29 -7.40 -23.50 -10.19
N LEU A 30 -7.63 -22.46 -11.00
CA LEU A 30 -6.75 -21.30 -11.11
C LEU A 30 -7.26 -20.10 -10.30
N TYR A 31 -6.35 -19.21 -9.93
CA TYR A 31 -6.66 -17.91 -9.35
C TYR A 31 -6.50 -16.79 -10.38
N TYR A 32 -7.50 -15.94 -10.50
CA TYR A 32 -7.36 -14.68 -11.21
C TYR A 32 -6.86 -13.59 -10.26
N LEU A 33 -5.64 -13.11 -10.51
CA LEU A 33 -4.96 -12.07 -9.73
C LEU A 33 -4.90 -10.75 -10.52
N ASN A 34 -6.04 -10.31 -11.07
CA ASN A 34 -6.20 -9.08 -11.85
C ASN A 34 -5.42 -9.03 -13.18
N GLY A 35 -4.12 -9.20 -13.17
CA GLY A 35 -3.28 -9.15 -14.38
C GLY A 35 -3.03 -10.49 -15.02
N ARG A 36 -2.99 -11.57 -14.22
CA ARG A 36 -2.63 -12.92 -14.70
C ARG A 36 -3.40 -14.01 -13.97
N TYR A 37 -3.49 -15.19 -14.60
CA TYR A 37 -3.95 -16.42 -13.94
C TYR A 37 -2.77 -17.11 -13.25
N TYR A 38 -2.99 -17.53 -12.02
CA TYR A 38 -2.02 -18.19 -11.16
C TYR A 38 -2.46 -19.64 -10.90
N ASN A 39 -1.54 -20.57 -11.11
CA ASN A 39 -1.74 -21.99 -10.77
C ASN A 39 -1.12 -22.28 -9.40
N PRO A 40 -1.92 -22.60 -8.37
CA PRO A 40 -1.38 -22.91 -7.04
C PRO A 40 -0.63 -24.25 -6.97
N GLU A 41 -0.96 -25.24 -7.82
CA GLU A 41 -0.28 -26.54 -7.87
C GLU A 41 1.18 -26.39 -8.31
N ASP A 42 1.42 -25.58 -9.36
CA ASP A 42 2.76 -25.31 -9.86
C ASP A 42 3.46 -24.16 -9.14
N GLY A 43 2.72 -23.36 -8.37
CA GLY A 43 3.21 -22.15 -7.73
C GLY A 43 3.64 -21.06 -8.72
N ARG A 44 3.01 -20.99 -9.92
CA ARG A 44 3.42 -20.15 -11.03
C ARG A 44 2.25 -19.45 -11.73
N PHE A 45 2.56 -18.34 -12.39
CA PHE A 45 1.65 -17.72 -13.33
C PHE A 45 1.56 -18.51 -14.63
N MET A 46 0.39 -18.49 -15.27
CA MET A 46 0.14 -19.17 -16.55
C MET A 46 0.71 -18.40 -17.75
N THR A 47 0.97 -17.11 -17.60
CA THR A 47 1.49 -16.22 -18.65
C THR A 47 2.72 -15.46 -18.18
N GLU A 48 3.54 -15.05 -19.14
CA GLU A 48 4.72 -14.21 -18.87
C GLU A 48 4.33 -12.87 -18.24
N ASP A 49 5.21 -12.35 -17.37
CA ASP A 49 5.10 -10.98 -16.90
C ASP A 49 5.46 -10.00 -18.03
N THR A 50 4.72 -8.91 -18.10
CA THR A 50 5.09 -7.77 -18.95
C THR A 50 6.34 -7.06 -18.46
N TYR A 51 6.64 -7.16 -17.15
CA TYR A 51 7.88 -6.67 -16.57
C TYR A 51 9.00 -7.71 -16.70
N ARG A 52 10.00 -7.38 -17.51
CA ARG A 52 11.13 -8.26 -17.83
C ARG A 52 12.19 -8.42 -16.73
N GLY A 53 11.93 -7.88 -15.56
CA GLY A 53 12.87 -7.95 -14.45
C GLY A 53 14.00 -6.91 -14.51
N ASP A 54 14.85 -6.97 -13.49
CA ASP A 54 16.06 -6.14 -13.39
C ASP A 54 17.27 -7.03 -13.74
N THR A 55 18.06 -6.63 -14.73
CA THR A 55 19.24 -7.35 -15.20
C THR A 55 20.30 -7.57 -14.10
N THR A 56 20.23 -6.79 -13.03
CA THR A 56 21.12 -6.90 -11.88
C THR A 56 20.63 -7.91 -10.83
N LYS A 57 19.41 -8.45 -10.99
CA LYS A 57 18.77 -9.35 -10.04
C LYS A 57 18.20 -10.57 -10.77
N SER A 58 18.94 -11.67 -10.75
CA SER A 58 18.55 -12.93 -11.39
C SER A 58 17.17 -13.43 -10.96
N GLU A 59 16.77 -13.16 -9.71
CA GLU A 59 15.48 -13.56 -9.12
C GLU A 59 14.27 -12.93 -9.83
N THR A 60 14.46 -11.74 -10.43
CA THR A 60 13.39 -11.03 -11.15
C THR A 60 13.31 -11.42 -12.63
N GLY A 61 14.24 -12.21 -13.14
CA GLY A 61 14.28 -12.66 -14.53
C GLY A 61 13.33 -13.82 -14.85
N HIS A 62 12.73 -14.45 -13.84
CA HIS A 62 11.75 -15.52 -14.03
C HIS A 62 10.35 -14.94 -14.24
N LEU A 63 9.90 -14.87 -15.49
CA LEU A 63 8.67 -14.19 -15.91
C LEU A 63 7.39 -14.85 -15.39
N TYR A 64 7.43 -16.11 -14.98
CA TYR A 64 6.29 -16.89 -14.49
C TYR A 64 6.26 -17.05 -12.97
N VAL A 65 7.29 -16.56 -12.26
CA VAL A 65 7.42 -16.79 -10.81
C VAL A 65 6.38 -16.02 -10.02
N TYR A 66 5.75 -16.69 -9.04
CA TYR A 66 4.89 -16.05 -8.05
C TYR A 66 5.71 -15.69 -6.81
N CYS A 67 5.60 -14.45 -6.37
CA CYS A 67 6.20 -13.95 -5.12
C CYS A 67 7.69 -14.26 -4.94
N ALA A 68 8.48 -14.32 -6.02
CA ALA A 68 9.89 -14.71 -6.00
C ALA A 68 10.15 -16.05 -5.26
N ASN A 69 9.23 -17.02 -5.38
CA ASN A 69 9.21 -18.29 -4.65
C ASN A 69 9.16 -18.15 -3.11
N ASN A 70 8.67 -17.03 -2.60
CA ASN A 70 8.54 -16.77 -1.16
C ASN A 70 7.15 -16.21 -0.80
N PRO A 71 6.08 -17.03 -0.96
CA PRO A 71 4.69 -16.59 -0.75
C PRO A 71 4.34 -16.36 0.73
N VAL A 72 5.20 -16.75 1.67
CA VAL A 72 5.03 -16.47 3.10
C VAL A 72 5.28 -14.99 3.40
N ASN A 73 6.29 -14.39 2.76
CA ASN A 73 6.70 -13.01 3.01
C ASN A 73 6.15 -12.01 1.98
N TYR A 74 5.63 -12.49 0.86
CA TYR A 74 5.13 -11.65 -0.22
C TYR A 74 3.78 -12.13 -0.73
N VAL A 75 3.01 -11.19 -1.25
CA VAL A 75 1.80 -11.43 -2.05
C VAL A 75 1.87 -10.58 -3.31
N ASP A 76 1.21 -11.01 -4.37
CA ASP A 76 1.07 -10.26 -5.61
C ASP A 76 -0.41 -9.98 -5.91
N PRO A 77 -0.96 -8.86 -5.40
CA PRO A 77 -2.37 -8.53 -5.60
C PRO A 77 -2.70 -8.08 -7.02
N SER A 78 -1.70 -7.73 -7.81
CA SER A 78 -1.87 -7.18 -9.17
C SER A 78 -1.63 -8.21 -10.26
N GLY A 79 -0.97 -9.31 -9.95
CA GLY A 79 -0.43 -10.25 -10.92
C GLY A 79 0.81 -9.76 -11.66
N HIS A 80 1.51 -8.70 -11.16
CA HIS A 80 2.70 -8.14 -11.81
C HIS A 80 3.80 -7.72 -10.83
N PHE A 81 3.46 -7.40 -9.59
CA PHE A 81 4.46 -6.99 -8.61
C PHE A 81 4.12 -7.47 -7.20
N LEU A 82 5.15 -7.86 -6.49
CA LEU A 82 5.01 -8.39 -5.14
C LEU A 82 5.08 -7.29 -4.08
N VAL A 83 4.26 -7.47 -3.06
CA VAL A 83 4.19 -6.62 -1.86
C VAL A 83 4.51 -7.47 -0.64
N SER A 84 5.33 -6.95 0.28
CA SER A 84 5.57 -7.64 1.54
C SER A 84 4.29 -7.77 2.37
N THR A 85 4.01 -8.95 2.88
CA THR A 85 2.88 -9.22 3.79
C THR A 85 2.93 -8.34 5.03
N ALA A 86 4.12 -8.07 5.56
CA ALA A 86 4.31 -7.17 6.69
C ALA A 86 3.86 -5.72 6.37
N VAL A 87 4.08 -5.25 5.14
CA VAL A 87 3.59 -3.94 4.68
C VAL A 87 2.06 -3.93 4.62
N LEU A 88 1.44 -4.97 4.07
CA LEU A 88 -0.03 -5.05 3.99
C LEU A 88 -0.67 -5.09 5.37
N VAL A 89 -0.14 -5.90 6.29
CA VAL A 89 -0.59 -5.93 7.68
C VAL A 89 -0.42 -4.57 8.34
N GLY A 90 0.73 -3.91 8.11
CA GLY A 90 0.99 -2.57 8.62
C GLY A 90 -0.03 -1.54 8.12
N VAL A 91 -0.34 -1.55 6.82
CA VAL A 91 -1.38 -0.68 6.22
C VAL A 91 -2.74 -0.93 6.87
N GLY A 92 -3.15 -2.21 6.99
CA GLY A 92 -4.44 -2.57 7.57
C GLY A 92 -4.57 -2.14 9.03
N VAL A 93 -3.63 -2.55 9.88
CA VAL A 93 -3.63 -2.21 11.31
C VAL A 93 -3.51 -0.70 11.50
N GLY A 94 -2.57 -0.06 10.81
CA GLY A 94 -2.36 1.38 10.88
C GLY A 94 -3.61 2.17 10.45
N GLY A 95 -4.27 1.73 9.38
CA GLY A 95 -5.52 2.33 8.91
C GLY A 95 -6.64 2.26 9.94
N ILE A 96 -6.85 1.08 10.55
CA ILE A 96 -7.87 0.89 11.60
C ILE A 96 -7.58 1.78 12.81
N VAL A 97 -6.36 1.72 13.35
CA VAL A 97 -5.95 2.53 14.51
C VAL A 97 -6.08 4.03 14.19
N GLY A 98 -5.64 4.44 13.01
CA GLY A 98 -5.76 5.81 12.54
C GLY A 98 -7.22 6.27 12.39
N ALA A 99 -8.12 5.41 11.89
CA ALA A 99 -9.55 5.70 11.81
C ALA A 99 -10.18 5.95 13.19
N ILE A 100 -9.85 5.08 14.16
CA ILE A 100 -10.34 5.21 15.54
C ILE A 100 -9.84 6.51 16.16
N ALA A 101 -8.54 6.77 16.09
CA ALA A 101 -7.91 7.98 16.65
C ALA A 101 -8.44 9.25 15.97
N GLY A 102 -8.59 9.23 14.65
CA GLY A 102 -9.18 10.32 13.87
C GLY A 102 -10.63 10.59 14.28
N SER A 103 -11.45 9.56 14.37
CA SER A 103 -12.85 9.69 14.80
C SER A 103 -12.98 10.25 16.22
N TYR A 104 -12.12 9.80 17.13
CA TYR A 104 -12.07 10.34 18.49
C TYR A 104 -11.72 11.84 18.50
N LYS A 105 -10.67 12.23 17.76
CA LYS A 105 -10.31 13.64 17.58
C LYS A 105 -11.44 14.43 16.92
N GLY A 106 -12.09 13.88 15.92
CA GLY A 106 -13.25 14.50 15.27
C GLY A 106 -14.41 14.75 16.23
N ARG A 107 -14.69 13.82 17.17
CA ARG A 107 -15.71 14.02 18.23
C ARG A 107 -15.36 15.18 19.14
N LEU A 108 -14.09 15.29 19.60
CA LEU A 108 -13.65 16.38 20.47
C LEU A 108 -13.76 17.74 19.78
N VAL A 109 -13.32 17.83 18.53
CA VAL A 109 -13.38 19.09 17.77
C VAL A 109 -14.83 19.47 17.46
N ALA A 110 -15.67 18.52 17.02
CA ALA A 110 -17.09 18.76 16.76
C ALA A 110 -17.83 19.26 18.02
N LYS A 111 -17.48 18.72 19.19
CA LYS A 111 -18.02 19.20 20.48
C LYS A 111 -17.62 20.64 20.78
N ARG A 112 -16.34 20.98 20.55
CA ARG A 112 -15.83 22.36 20.75
C ARG A 112 -16.49 23.38 19.79
N LEU A 113 -16.82 22.95 18.55
CA LEU A 113 -17.47 23.77 17.54
C LEU A 113 -19.00 23.79 17.67
N GLY A 114 -19.57 23.09 18.67
CA GLY A 114 -21.02 23.06 18.90
C GLY A 114 -21.82 22.31 17.83
N TYR A 115 -21.18 21.47 16.99
CA TYR A 115 -21.87 20.72 15.94
C TYR A 115 -22.79 19.64 16.52
N LYS A 116 -24.01 19.53 15.98
CA LYS A 116 -25.04 18.56 16.40
C LYS A 116 -25.57 17.79 15.18
N GLY A 117 -26.24 16.66 15.45
CA GLY A 117 -26.94 15.86 14.44
C GLY A 117 -26.04 15.40 13.28
N LYS A 118 -26.60 15.46 12.07
CA LYS A 118 -25.91 15.01 10.85
C LYS A 118 -24.56 15.70 10.62
N LYS A 119 -24.45 17.02 10.92
CA LYS A 119 -23.23 17.78 10.74
C LYS A 119 -22.10 17.26 11.65
N ARG A 120 -22.43 16.91 12.90
CA ARG A 120 -21.47 16.28 13.83
C ARG A 120 -20.97 14.92 13.29
N ASN A 121 -21.91 14.08 12.84
CA ASN A 121 -21.56 12.73 12.36
C ASN A 121 -20.70 12.78 11.10
N LEU A 122 -21.03 13.66 10.15
CA LEU A 122 -20.21 13.89 8.96
C LEU A 122 -18.79 14.34 9.31
N PHE A 123 -18.69 15.26 10.27
CA PHE A 123 -17.39 15.77 10.72
C PHE A 123 -16.54 14.68 11.38
N ILE A 124 -17.13 13.82 12.21
CA ILE A 124 -16.46 12.67 12.82
C ILE A 124 -15.99 11.68 11.76
N ALA A 125 -16.84 11.36 10.78
CA ALA A 125 -16.49 10.46 9.67
C ALA A 125 -15.31 11.01 8.84
N THR A 126 -15.34 12.32 8.52
CA THR A 126 -14.25 12.97 7.78
C THR A 126 -12.91 12.86 8.52
N TYR A 127 -12.90 13.08 9.83
CA TYR A 127 -11.70 12.92 10.64
C TYR A 127 -11.27 11.45 10.77
N GLY A 128 -12.22 10.53 10.81
CA GLY A 128 -11.94 9.09 10.78
C GLY A 128 -11.24 8.68 9.48
N ILE A 129 -11.75 9.10 8.34
CA ILE A 129 -11.14 8.83 7.01
C ILE A 129 -9.72 9.43 6.93
N LYS A 130 -9.55 10.70 7.33
CA LYS A 130 -8.22 11.34 7.37
C LYS A 130 -7.26 10.58 8.27
N GLY A 131 -7.74 10.15 9.44
CA GLY A 131 -6.96 9.34 10.38
C GLY A 131 -6.59 7.98 9.79
N ALA A 132 -7.52 7.30 9.09
CA ALA A 132 -7.27 6.04 8.42
C ALA A 132 -6.15 6.16 7.38
N VAL A 133 -6.19 7.17 6.53
CA VAL A 133 -5.17 7.40 5.49
C VAL A 133 -3.78 7.63 6.13
N VAL A 134 -3.71 8.51 7.12
CA VAL A 134 -2.44 8.79 7.82
C VAL A 134 -1.93 7.54 8.53
N GLY A 135 -2.81 6.83 9.22
CA GLY A 135 -2.46 5.60 9.93
C GLY A 135 -1.99 4.49 8.99
N ALA A 136 -2.63 4.33 7.82
CA ALA A 136 -2.23 3.38 6.79
C ALA A 136 -0.81 3.68 6.27
N ILE A 137 -0.49 4.94 6.01
CA ILE A 137 0.85 5.36 5.58
C ILE A 137 1.90 5.05 6.65
N ILE A 138 1.63 5.41 7.91
CA ILE A 138 2.55 5.13 9.03
C ILE A 138 2.72 3.62 9.19
N GLY A 139 1.62 2.85 9.12
CA GLY A 139 1.63 1.41 9.21
C GLY A 139 2.41 0.74 8.07
N ALA A 140 2.32 1.26 6.85
CA ALA A 140 3.12 0.78 5.72
C ALA A 140 4.62 0.92 6.00
N PHE A 141 5.06 2.06 6.52
CA PHE A 141 6.46 2.27 6.89
C PHE A 141 6.91 1.36 8.03
N ALA A 142 6.06 1.17 9.05
CA ALA A 142 6.35 0.25 10.15
C ALA A 142 6.45 -1.20 9.64
N GLY A 143 5.50 -1.64 8.81
CA GLY A 143 5.51 -2.96 8.19
C GLY A 143 6.73 -3.19 7.29
N TYR A 144 7.14 -2.16 6.54
CA TYR A 144 8.36 -2.20 5.75
C TYR A 144 9.60 -2.40 6.65
N GLY A 145 9.71 -1.66 7.76
CA GLY A 145 10.81 -1.82 8.70
C GLY A 145 10.86 -3.22 9.31
N ILE A 146 9.70 -3.79 9.69
CA ILE A 146 9.59 -5.16 10.20
C ILE A 146 9.98 -6.16 9.09
N GLY A 147 9.47 -5.99 7.88
CA GLY A 147 9.79 -6.85 6.73
C GLY A 147 11.30 -6.91 6.45
N VAL A 148 11.98 -5.76 6.48
CA VAL A 148 13.45 -5.70 6.32
C VAL A 148 14.18 -6.39 7.47
N ALA A 149 13.73 -6.20 8.71
CA ALA A 149 14.33 -6.83 9.89
C ALA A 149 14.16 -8.36 9.89
N MET A 150 13.06 -8.87 9.30
CA MET A 150 12.80 -10.30 9.17
C MET A 150 13.41 -10.94 7.92
N GLY A 151 14.26 -10.20 7.18
CA GLY A 151 14.92 -10.71 5.98
C GLY A 151 14.03 -10.76 4.73
N ALA A 152 12.86 -10.14 4.76
CA ALA A 152 12.05 -9.87 3.57
C ALA A 152 12.80 -8.86 2.69
N SER A 153 13.79 -9.35 1.94
CA SER A 153 14.69 -8.49 1.19
C SER A 153 14.01 -7.89 -0.03
N SER A 154 14.06 -6.60 -0.11
CA SER A 154 14.57 -5.84 -1.24
C SER A 154 13.68 -5.39 -2.40
N SER A 155 12.54 -5.93 -2.76
CA SER A 155 11.77 -5.31 -3.84
C SER A 155 11.09 -4.01 -3.38
N SER A 156 10.55 -4.00 -2.16
CA SER A 156 10.03 -2.78 -1.52
C SER A 156 11.16 -1.80 -1.10
N GLY A 157 12.35 -2.32 -0.75
CA GLY A 157 13.51 -1.50 -0.45
C GLY A 157 14.01 -0.66 -1.63
N LEU A 158 13.89 -1.18 -2.84
CA LEU A 158 14.22 -0.44 -4.06
C LEU A 158 13.21 0.67 -4.34
N ALA A 159 11.92 0.43 -4.14
CA ALA A 159 10.90 1.46 -4.31
C ALA A 159 11.13 2.62 -3.33
N VAL A 160 11.37 2.34 -2.04
CA VAL A 160 11.65 3.38 -1.04
C VAL A 160 13.01 4.07 -1.27
N LYS A 161 14.06 3.32 -1.66
CA LYS A 161 15.33 3.94 -2.06
C LYS A 161 15.17 4.82 -3.30
N GLY A 162 14.41 4.36 -4.29
CA GLY A 162 14.07 5.14 -5.48
C GLY A 162 13.32 6.43 -5.15
N VAL A 163 12.29 6.34 -4.32
CA VAL A 163 11.51 7.50 -3.85
C VAL A 163 12.41 8.45 -3.05
N ASN A 164 13.20 7.96 -2.10
CA ASN A 164 14.09 8.80 -1.31
C ASN A 164 15.18 9.47 -2.16
N SER A 165 15.72 8.78 -3.17
CA SER A 165 16.68 9.38 -4.10
C SER A 165 16.04 10.44 -4.99
N ALA A 166 14.82 10.21 -5.47
CA ALA A 166 14.06 11.18 -6.24
C ALA A 166 13.73 12.42 -5.40
N ILE A 167 13.26 12.23 -4.15
CA ILE A 167 13.00 13.30 -3.20
C ILE A 167 14.27 14.11 -2.93
N ARG A 168 15.41 13.46 -2.69
CA ARG A 168 16.70 14.15 -2.48
C ARG A 168 17.11 14.96 -3.70
N ARG A 169 16.96 14.41 -4.92
CA ARG A 169 17.26 15.13 -6.17
C ARG A 169 16.40 16.37 -6.35
N VAL A 170 15.07 16.26 -6.07
CA VAL A 170 14.18 17.42 -6.13
C VAL A 170 14.54 18.44 -5.06
N ALA A 171 14.82 18.00 -3.82
CA ALA A 171 15.15 18.89 -2.71
C ALA A 171 16.51 19.57 -2.85
N SER A 172 17.45 18.98 -3.60
CA SER A 172 18.77 19.58 -3.88
C SER A 172 18.79 20.51 -5.09
N ASP A 173 17.79 20.44 -5.96
CA ASP A 173 17.69 21.27 -7.16
C ASP A 173 16.93 22.57 -6.84
N GLN A 174 17.68 23.66 -6.69
CA GLN A 174 17.10 24.97 -6.36
C GLN A 174 16.05 25.46 -7.38
N ASN A 175 16.19 25.10 -8.66
CA ASN A 175 15.22 25.48 -9.68
C ASN A 175 13.90 24.73 -9.49
N LYS A 176 13.96 23.44 -9.19
CA LYS A 176 12.77 22.62 -8.88
C LYS A 176 12.09 23.09 -7.59
N VAL A 177 12.88 23.38 -6.56
CA VAL A 177 12.36 23.93 -5.30
C VAL A 177 11.67 25.27 -5.56
N ARG A 178 12.31 26.18 -6.33
CA ARG A 178 11.73 27.47 -6.69
C ARG A 178 10.44 27.29 -7.48
N HIS A 179 10.38 26.33 -8.42
CA HIS A 179 9.17 26.03 -9.18
C HIS A 179 8.02 25.54 -8.28
N ILE A 180 8.32 24.58 -7.38
CA ILE A 180 7.34 24.04 -6.42
C ILE A 180 6.80 25.16 -5.51
N MET A 181 7.64 26.12 -5.13
CA MET A 181 7.28 27.19 -4.20
C MET A 181 6.66 28.43 -4.90
N GLN A 182 6.37 28.36 -6.20
CA GLN A 182 5.68 29.45 -6.90
C GLN A 182 4.28 29.70 -6.33
N SER A 183 3.85 30.94 -6.36
CA SER A 183 2.53 31.40 -5.86
C SER A 183 1.35 30.67 -6.52
N LYS A 184 1.50 30.24 -7.78
CA LYS A 184 0.48 29.46 -8.50
C LYS A 184 0.10 28.13 -7.82
N HIS A 185 0.98 27.58 -6.97
CA HIS A 185 0.72 26.35 -6.22
C HIS A 185 0.03 26.58 -4.87
N GLU A 186 -0.34 27.82 -4.57
CA GLU A 186 -1.12 28.22 -3.38
C GLU A 186 -0.57 27.75 -2.02
N TRP A 187 0.73 27.46 -1.92
CA TRP A 187 1.36 27.06 -0.66
C TRP A 187 1.20 28.08 0.46
N THR A 188 0.98 29.36 0.12
CA THR A 188 0.70 30.44 1.07
C THR A 188 -0.57 30.22 1.87
N LYS A 189 -1.53 29.46 1.33
CA LYS A 189 -2.75 29.03 2.07
C LYS A 189 -2.46 28.01 3.14
N VAL A 190 -1.35 27.27 3.02
CA VAL A 190 -0.96 26.18 3.93
C VAL A 190 0.06 26.66 4.96
N THR A 191 0.95 27.59 4.56
CA THR A 191 2.06 28.06 5.38
C THR A 191 2.20 29.58 5.32
N LYS A 192 2.20 30.24 6.48
CA LYS A 192 2.27 31.73 6.56
C LYS A 192 3.70 32.32 6.48
N LYS A 193 4.73 31.53 6.81
CA LYS A 193 6.16 31.97 6.79
C LYS A 193 7.08 30.81 6.44
N ASN A 194 8.17 31.12 5.67
CA ASN A 194 9.23 30.21 5.30
C ASN A 194 8.70 28.84 4.80
N GLN A 195 7.95 28.90 3.73
CA GLN A 195 7.19 27.81 3.13
C GLN A 195 8.02 26.53 2.94
N TRP A 196 9.30 26.66 2.54
CA TRP A 196 10.16 25.50 2.34
C TRP A 196 10.46 24.74 3.62
N LYS A 197 10.54 25.41 4.76
CA LYS A 197 10.74 24.76 6.07
C LYS A 197 9.61 23.79 6.40
N TYR A 198 8.39 24.06 5.95
CA TYR A 198 7.21 23.23 6.20
C TYR A 198 6.97 22.21 5.10
N VAL A 199 7.38 22.48 3.86
CA VAL A 199 7.23 21.57 2.73
C VAL A 199 8.33 20.51 2.70
N LYS A 200 9.55 20.85 3.12
CA LYS A 200 10.70 19.93 3.17
C LYS A 200 10.46 18.64 3.96
N PRO A 201 9.76 18.64 5.11
CA PRO A 201 9.41 17.40 5.82
C PRO A 201 8.36 16.54 5.09
N ILE A 202 7.53 17.15 4.24
CA ILE A 202 6.50 16.44 3.47
C ILE A 202 7.13 15.75 2.25
N VAL A 203 8.21 16.34 1.73
CA VAL A 203 8.95 15.85 0.54
C VAL A 203 10.13 14.92 0.94
N LYS A 204 10.43 14.81 2.25
CA LYS A 204 11.39 13.87 2.83
C LYS A 204 10.74 12.55 3.18
#